data_d7cf3d6deefb376be19a60a439a4cee5
#
_entry.id   d7cf3d6deefb376be19a60a439a4cee5
#
_cell.length_a   1.000
_cell.length_b   1.000
_cell.length_c   1.000
_cell.angle_alpha   90.00
_cell.angle_beta   90.00
_cell.angle_gamma   90.00
#
_symmetry.space_group_name_H-M   'P 1'
#
loop_
_entity.id
_entity.type
_entity.pdbx_description
1 polymer ?
#
loop_
_entity_poly.entity_id
_entity_poly.type
_entity_poly.pdbx_seq_one_letter_code
_entity_poly.pdbx_strand_id
1 'polypeptide(L)'
;MKKILILAFLLLSLGTYAQREVPQSRMEQIYEEAKTPYKYGLAVAPADNKHKIDCPTVFREGDKWYMTYVVYNGKSGLDGRGYETWIAESDNLLEWRTLGRVLSYRDGFWDCNQRGGFPALPDMEWGGSYALQTYKGKHWMTYLGGEGTGYESVNKPLYIGLAWTDRPLGSAHEWQAQDKPVMSIHDKDAQWWEKLTQYKSVVYWDKEKT
;
A
#
# COMPACT_ATOMS: atom_id res chain seq x y z
N MET A 1 -0.68 -33.39 -47.07
CA MET A 1 0.11 -33.11 -45.84
C MET A 1 -0.04 -31.66 -45.34
N LYS A 2 0.00 -30.61 -46.19
CA LYS A 2 -0.10 -29.20 -45.73
C LYS A 2 -1.44 -28.83 -45.05
N LYS A 3 -2.57 -29.43 -45.42
CA LYS A 3 -3.90 -29.14 -44.84
C LYS A 3 -4.09 -29.72 -43.43
N ILE A 4 -3.40 -30.82 -43.09
CA ILE A 4 -3.45 -31.44 -41.76
C ILE A 4 -2.65 -30.61 -40.73
N LEU A 5 -1.53 -30.01 -41.18
CA LEU A 5 -0.73 -29.13 -40.30
C LEU A 5 -1.45 -27.85 -39.89
N ILE A 6 -2.26 -27.28 -40.78
CA ILE A 6 -3.02 -26.05 -40.49
C ILE A 6 -4.14 -26.33 -39.48
N LEU A 7 -4.78 -27.51 -39.58
CA LEU A 7 -5.82 -27.90 -38.61
C LEU A 7 -5.27 -28.16 -37.21
N ALA A 8 -4.05 -28.74 -37.12
CA ALA A 8 -3.37 -28.95 -35.86
C ALA A 8 -2.93 -27.64 -35.20
N PHE A 9 -2.53 -26.64 -35.97
CA PHE A 9 -2.17 -25.31 -35.46
C PHE A 9 -3.40 -24.54 -34.96
N LEU A 10 -4.55 -24.67 -35.63
CA LEU A 10 -5.82 -24.07 -35.19
C LEU A 10 -6.36 -24.71 -33.91
N LEU A 11 -6.16 -25.99 -33.69
CA LEU A 11 -6.55 -26.66 -32.44
C LEU A 11 -5.63 -26.35 -31.26
N LEU A 12 -4.36 -26.04 -31.50
CA LEU A 12 -3.42 -25.58 -30.47
C LEU A 12 -3.67 -24.13 -30.02
N SER A 13 -4.22 -23.28 -30.90
CA SER A 13 -4.54 -21.89 -30.55
C SER A 13 -5.84 -21.73 -29.74
N LEU A 14 -6.71 -22.74 -29.73
CA LEU A 14 -7.94 -22.73 -28.91
C LEU A 14 -7.71 -23.12 -27.44
N GLY A 15 -6.52 -23.61 -27.09
CA GLY A 15 -6.20 -24.04 -25.72
C GLY A 15 -5.59 -22.97 -24.81
N THR A 16 -5.30 -21.75 -25.32
CA THR A 16 -4.53 -20.75 -24.55
C THR A 16 -5.39 -19.67 -23.87
N TYR A 17 -6.70 -19.71 -24.00
CA TYR A 17 -7.64 -18.79 -23.32
C TYR A 17 -8.65 -19.53 -22.44
N ALA A 18 -8.22 -20.60 -21.78
CA ALA A 18 -9.05 -21.15 -20.70
C ALA A 18 -8.91 -20.22 -19.49
N GLN A 19 -9.68 -19.15 -19.48
CA GLN A 19 -9.97 -18.42 -18.24
C GLN A 19 -10.45 -19.48 -17.24
N ARG A 20 -9.72 -19.65 -16.12
CA ARG A 20 -10.13 -20.57 -15.08
C ARG A 20 -11.39 -20.00 -14.41
N GLU A 21 -12.53 -20.49 -14.81
CA GLU A 21 -13.77 -20.18 -14.13
C GLU A 21 -13.80 -20.89 -12.79
N VAL A 22 -14.05 -20.14 -11.73
CA VAL A 22 -14.33 -20.74 -10.42
C VAL A 22 -15.79 -21.16 -10.40
N PRO A 23 -16.12 -22.44 -10.14
CA PRO A 23 -17.51 -22.88 -10.05
C PRO A 23 -18.30 -22.06 -9.03
N GLN A 24 -19.56 -21.76 -9.35
CA GLN A 24 -20.45 -20.97 -8.49
C GLN A 24 -20.52 -21.54 -7.06
N SER A 25 -20.63 -22.86 -6.93
CA SER A 25 -20.66 -23.56 -5.64
C SER A 25 -19.39 -23.31 -4.81
N ARG A 26 -18.22 -23.20 -5.46
CA ARG A 26 -16.96 -22.87 -4.75
C ARG A 26 -16.94 -21.42 -4.30
N MET A 27 -17.46 -20.50 -5.10
CA MET A 27 -17.58 -19.09 -4.70
C MET A 27 -18.53 -18.92 -3.52
N GLU A 28 -19.65 -19.62 -3.52
CA GLU A 28 -20.62 -19.65 -2.41
C GLU A 28 -19.99 -20.21 -1.14
N GLN A 29 -19.25 -21.31 -1.24
CA GLN A 29 -18.53 -21.89 -0.10
C GLN A 29 -17.53 -20.88 0.47
N ILE A 30 -16.70 -20.25 -0.37
CA ILE A 30 -15.73 -19.23 0.07
C ILE A 30 -16.43 -18.05 0.75
N TYR A 31 -17.55 -17.60 0.17
CA TYR A 31 -18.35 -16.54 0.77
C TYR A 31 -18.84 -16.89 2.17
N GLU A 32 -19.39 -18.09 2.36
CA GLU A 32 -19.89 -18.56 3.66
C GLU A 32 -18.75 -18.70 4.70
N GLU A 33 -17.56 -19.17 4.27
CA GLU A 33 -16.38 -19.28 5.12
C GLU A 33 -15.77 -17.92 5.49
N ALA A 34 -15.78 -16.97 4.54
CA ALA A 34 -15.14 -15.66 4.72
C ALA A 34 -16.06 -14.60 5.34
N LYS A 35 -17.39 -14.75 5.23
CA LYS A 35 -18.30 -13.77 5.82
C LYS A 35 -18.18 -13.76 7.34
N THR A 36 -18.14 -12.58 7.92
CA THR A 36 -18.22 -12.43 9.36
C THR A 36 -19.58 -11.88 9.77
N PRO A 37 -20.28 -12.52 10.73
CA PRO A 37 -21.52 -11.99 11.27
C PRO A 37 -21.28 -10.80 12.21
N TYR A 38 -20.02 -10.55 12.59
CA TYR A 38 -19.65 -9.54 13.58
C TYR A 38 -19.01 -8.33 12.89
N LYS A 39 -19.51 -7.15 13.24
CA LYS A 39 -18.89 -5.88 12.90
C LYS A 39 -18.60 -5.14 14.18
N TYR A 40 -17.34 -5.00 14.51
CA TYR A 40 -16.90 -4.42 15.79
C TYR A 40 -16.91 -2.89 15.82
N GLY A 41 -17.23 -2.26 14.69
CA GLY A 41 -17.24 -0.80 14.56
C GLY A 41 -16.02 -0.26 13.80
N LEU A 42 -15.73 1.00 14.00
CA LEU A 42 -14.55 1.66 13.42
C LEU A 42 -13.33 1.42 14.30
N ALA A 43 -12.29 0.82 13.74
CA ALA A 43 -11.01 0.64 14.43
C ALA A 43 -10.31 1.98 14.68
N VAL A 44 -10.24 2.81 13.66
CA VAL A 44 -9.73 4.19 13.72
C VAL A 44 -10.70 5.10 12.98
N ALA A 45 -10.98 6.27 13.54
CA ALA A 45 -11.79 7.30 12.91
C ALA A 45 -10.99 8.61 12.81
N PRO A 46 -11.27 9.46 11.82
CA PRO A 46 -10.71 10.81 11.80
C PRO A 46 -11.08 11.58 13.07
N ALA A 47 -10.19 12.47 13.50
CA ALA A 47 -10.44 13.31 14.68
C ALA A 47 -11.66 14.24 14.50
N ASP A 48 -12.03 14.50 13.25
CA ASP A 48 -13.18 15.31 12.88
C ASP A 48 -13.76 14.86 11.53
N ASN A 49 -14.85 15.52 11.10
CA ASN A 49 -15.49 15.24 9.81
C ASN A 49 -14.84 15.95 8.60
N LYS A 50 -13.70 16.61 8.79
CA LYS A 50 -12.95 17.29 7.72
C LYS A 50 -11.87 16.43 7.09
N HIS A 51 -11.43 15.39 7.80
CA HIS A 51 -10.38 14.49 7.36
C HIS A 51 -10.98 13.17 6.86
N LYS A 52 -10.27 12.52 5.98
CA LYS A 52 -10.54 11.14 5.52
C LYS A 52 -9.36 10.27 5.87
N ILE A 53 -9.60 9.02 6.19
CA ILE A 53 -8.57 8.03 6.41
C ILE A 53 -8.74 6.87 5.44
N ASP A 54 -7.60 6.28 5.03
CA ASP A 54 -7.56 5.23 4.02
C ASP A 54 -6.30 4.38 4.17
N CYS A 55 -6.21 3.31 3.38
CA CYS A 55 -5.02 2.49 3.18
C CYS A 55 -4.36 1.97 4.47
N PRO A 56 -5.09 1.27 5.36
CA PRO A 56 -4.48 0.69 6.54
C PRO A 56 -3.53 -0.45 6.18
N THR A 57 -2.38 -0.49 6.84
CA THR A 57 -1.44 -1.62 6.82
C THR A 57 -1.14 -2.03 8.25
N VAL A 58 -1.52 -3.26 8.60
CA VAL A 58 -1.37 -3.80 9.96
C VAL A 58 -0.15 -4.72 10.02
N PHE A 59 0.64 -4.58 11.07
CA PHE A 59 1.82 -5.39 11.34
C PHE A 59 2.06 -5.51 12.84
N ARG A 60 3.04 -6.32 13.24
CA ARG A 60 3.35 -6.59 14.64
C ARG A 60 4.78 -6.24 14.99
N GLU A 61 5.01 -5.68 16.17
CA GLU A 61 6.34 -5.53 16.79
C GLU A 61 6.25 -5.92 18.26
N GLY A 62 6.99 -6.96 18.66
CA GLY A 62 6.85 -7.54 19.99
C GLY A 62 5.44 -8.06 20.24
N ASP A 63 4.86 -7.65 21.36
CA ASP A 63 3.52 -8.07 21.76
C ASP A 63 2.40 -7.16 21.29
N LYS A 64 2.74 -6.06 20.57
CA LYS A 64 1.77 -5.09 20.11
C LYS A 64 1.54 -5.15 18.61
N TRP A 65 0.33 -4.81 18.23
CA TRP A 65 -0.06 -4.55 16.86
C TRP A 65 0.06 -3.07 16.53
N TYR A 66 0.51 -2.78 15.33
CA TYR A 66 0.59 -1.44 14.78
C TYR A 66 -0.17 -1.37 13.47
N MET A 67 -0.68 -0.20 13.17
CA MET A 67 -1.33 0.09 11.89
C MET A 67 -0.84 1.44 11.38
N THR A 68 -0.20 1.45 10.23
CA THR A 68 -0.07 2.71 9.49
C THR A 68 -1.32 2.92 8.63
N TYR A 69 -1.69 4.15 8.45
CA TYR A 69 -2.80 4.57 7.60
C TYR A 69 -2.55 5.98 7.08
N VAL A 70 -3.16 6.32 5.96
CA VAL A 70 -3.05 7.66 5.39
C VAL A 70 -4.20 8.53 5.87
N VAL A 71 -3.91 9.80 6.10
CA VAL A 71 -4.89 10.83 6.43
C VAL A 71 -4.87 11.88 5.34
N TYR A 72 -6.01 12.08 4.70
CA TYR A 72 -6.23 13.17 3.78
C TYR A 72 -6.87 14.35 4.51
N ASN A 73 -6.31 15.53 4.39
CA ASN A 73 -6.72 16.70 5.17
C ASN A 73 -7.79 17.58 4.51
N GLY A 74 -8.62 17.01 3.66
CA GLY A 74 -9.73 17.71 3.00
C GLY A 74 -11.03 16.95 3.08
N LYS A 75 -12.13 17.64 2.80
CA LYS A 75 -13.48 17.07 2.77
C LYS A 75 -13.85 16.45 1.43
N SER A 76 -13.36 17.04 0.35
CA SER A 76 -13.67 16.64 -1.02
C SER A 76 -12.39 16.41 -1.83
N GLY A 77 -12.54 15.96 -3.06
CA GLY A 77 -11.41 15.68 -3.93
C GLY A 77 -10.57 16.89 -4.32
N LEU A 78 -11.08 18.11 -4.18
CA LEU A 78 -10.42 19.34 -4.64
C LEU A 78 -9.89 20.21 -3.50
N ASP A 79 -10.47 20.13 -2.32
CA ASP A 79 -9.99 20.82 -1.14
C ASP A 79 -8.93 20.01 -0.40
N GLY A 80 -8.15 20.66 0.41
CA GLY A 80 -7.10 20.03 1.19
C GLY A 80 -5.77 19.91 0.45
N ARG A 81 -4.73 19.72 1.25
CA ARG A 81 -3.35 19.70 0.77
C ARG A 81 -3.00 18.35 0.14
N GLY A 82 -3.32 17.25 0.83
CA GLY A 82 -3.00 15.90 0.38
C GLY A 82 -2.89 14.92 1.54
N TYR A 83 -2.03 13.91 1.37
CA TYR A 83 -1.86 12.83 2.32
C TYR A 83 -0.69 13.04 3.29
N GLU A 84 -0.91 12.59 4.52
CA GLU A 84 0.11 12.29 5.52
C GLU A 84 -0.03 10.83 5.96
N THR A 85 1.04 10.20 6.44
CA THR A 85 0.98 8.86 7.02
C THR A 85 1.01 8.94 8.53
N TRP A 86 0.09 8.24 9.15
CA TRP A 86 -0.08 8.14 10.60
C TRP A 86 0.12 6.71 11.07
N ILE A 87 0.34 6.55 12.38
CA ILE A 87 0.46 5.25 13.02
C ILE A 87 -0.44 5.17 14.26
N ALA A 88 -1.03 3.99 14.47
CA ALA A 88 -1.77 3.61 15.66
C ALA A 88 -1.23 2.30 16.22
N GLU A 89 -1.51 2.02 17.51
CA GLU A 89 -1.20 0.75 18.16
C GLU A 89 -2.45 0.10 18.76
N SER A 90 -2.38 -1.22 18.94
CA SER A 90 -3.42 -2.03 19.58
C SER A 90 -2.81 -3.23 20.30
N ASP A 91 -3.45 -3.66 21.38
CA ASP A 91 -3.13 -4.92 22.06
C ASP A 91 -3.97 -6.10 21.53
N ASN A 92 -5.10 -5.84 20.85
CA ASN A 92 -6.10 -6.87 20.55
C ASN A 92 -6.72 -6.78 19.13
N LEU A 93 -6.24 -5.88 18.27
CA LEU A 93 -6.77 -5.58 16.93
C LEU A 93 -8.17 -4.94 16.90
N LEU A 94 -8.83 -4.79 18.02
CA LEU A 94 -10.18 -4.24 18.13
C LEU A 94 -10.15 -2.78 18.60
N GLU A 95 -9.32 -2.49 19.58
CA GLU A 95 -9.17 -1.17 20.17
C GLU A 95 -7.84 -0.57 19.73
N TRP A 96 -7.90 0.57 19.08
CA TRP A 96 -6.74 1.24 18.50
C TRP A 96 -6.53 2.62 19.12
N ARG A 97 -5.29 2.92 19.42
CA ARG A 97 -4.84 4.24 19.90
C ARG A 97 -3.92 4.87 18.88
N THR A 98 -4.33 5.99 18.29
CA THR A 98 -3.49 6.79 17.40
C THR A 98 -2.28 7.34 18.17
N LEU A 99 -1.08 7.11 17.65
CA LEU A 99 0.18 7.60 18.21
C LEU A 99 0.59 8.94 17.61
N GLY A 100 0.46 9.10 16.28
CA GLY A 100 0.82 10.34 15.59
C GLY A 100 1.24 10.11 14.14
N ARG A 101 1.94 11.11 13.60
CA ARG A 101 2.43 11.11 12.22
C ARG A 101 3.78 10.40 12.12
N VAL A 102 4.00 9.77 10.96
CA VAL A 102 5.29 9.17 10.59
C VAL A 102 5.83 9.70 9.27
N LEU A 103 4.95 10.23 8.40
CA LEU A 103 5.34 11.04 7.24
C LEU A 103 4.42 12.27 7.20
N SER A 104 4.97 13.43 7.52
CA SER A 104 4.26 14.73 7.49
C SER A 104 4.58 15.49 6.19
N TYR A 105 3.82 16.55 5.91
CA TYR A 105 4.12 17.45 4.80
C TYR A 105 5.53 18.00 4.89
N ARG A 106 6.20 18.18 3.72
CA ARG A 106 7.60 18.54 3.64
C ARG A 106 7.80 19.66 2.61
N ASP A 107 7.57 20.90 3.00
CA ASP A 107 7.68 22.06 2.11
C ASP A 107 9.04 22.17 1.46
N GLY A 108 9.07 22.54 0.18
CA GLY A 108 10.28 22.69 -0.61
C GLY A 108 10.84 21.39 -1.22
N PHE A 109 10.17 20.27 -1.04
CA PHE A 109 10.54 18.99 -1.63
C PHE A 109 9.51 18.53 -2.67
N TRP A 110 9.90 17.58 -3.51
CA TRP A 110 9.08 17.00 -4.57
C TRP A 110 7.79 16.31 -4.05
N ASP A 111 7.79 15.88 -2.79
CA ASP A 111 6.71 15.17 -2.10
C ASP A 111 5.96 16.05 -1.08
N CYS A 112 6.00 17.36 -1.25
CA CYS A 112 5.56 18.31 -0.23
C CYS A 112 4.09 18.18 0.18
N ASN A 113 3.22 17.68 -0.70
CA ASN A 113 1.78 17.62 -0.47
C ASN A 113 1.19 16.21 -0.38
N GLN A 114 1.91 15.21 -0.86
CA GLN A 114 1.45 13.83 -0.89
C GLN A 114 2.52 12.93 -0.29
N ARG A 115 2.21 12.28 0.83
CA ARG A 115 3.13 11.38 1.54
C ARG A 115 2.34 10.21 2.15
N GLY A 116 1.72 9.39 1.28
CA GLY A 116 0.93 8.23 1.67
C GLY A 116 1.79 6.95 1.69
N GLY A 117 2.14 6.46 2.86
CA GLY A 117 3.14 5.41 3.06
C GLY A 117 2.58 4.01 3.22
N PHE A 118 3.39 3.04 2.77
CA PHE A 118 3.14 1.60 2.84
C PHE A 118 4.39 0.91 3.41
N PRO A 119 4.33 0.37 4.65
CA PRO A 119 5.45 -0.35 5.24
C PRO A 119 5.95 -1.48 4.34
N ALA A 120 7.26 -1.56 4.19
CA ALA A 120 7.94 -2.56 3.38
C ALA A 120 8.35 -3.78 4.20
N LEU A 121 8.58 -4.90 3.51
CA LEU A 121 9.09 -6.15 4.07
C LEU A 121 8.20 -6.76 5.19
N PRO A 122 6.86 -6.74 5.06
CA PRO A 122 6.04 -7.47 6.01
C PRO A 122 6.27 -8.98 5.87
N ASP A 123 6.15 -9.70 6.99
CA ASP A 123 6.05 -11.15 6.94
C ASP A 123 4.68 -11.52 6.37
N MET A 124 4.67 -12.03 5.12
CA MET A 124 3.46 -12.36 4.37
C MET A 124 3.00 -13.80 4.60
N GLU A 125 3.66 -14.56 5.47
CA GLU A 125 3.30 -15.94 5.72
C GLU A 125 2.01 -16.00 6.55
N TRP A 126 1.02 -16.75 6.06
CA TRP A 126 -0.24 -16.94 6.77
C TRP A 126 0.00 -17.67 8.10
N GLY A 127 -0.42 -17.06 9.21
CA GLY A 127 -0.11 -17.56 10.55
C GLY A 127 1.33 -17.31 10.99
N GLY A 128 2.11 -16.51 10.25
CA GLY A 128 3.47 -16.10 10.57
C GLY A 128 3.54 -15.03 11.66
N SER A 129 4.67 -14.35 11.73
CA SER A 129 4.92 -13.33 12.76
C SER A 129 4.14 -12.04 12.55
N TYR A 130 3.75 -11.74 11.31
CA TYR A 130 3.20 -10.45 10.85
C TYR A 130 4.10 -9.24 11.13
N ALA A 131 5.38 -9.49 11.43
CA ALA A 131 6.34 -8.45 11.74
C ALA A 131 6.86 -7.75 10.47
N LEU A 132 7.25 -6.50 10.60
CA LEU A 132 8.06 -5.83 9.59
C LEU A 132 9.52 -6.27 9.76
N GLN A 133 10.08 -6.87 8.71
CA GLN A 133 11.49 -7.24 8.70
C GLN A 133 12.37 -6.01 8.52
N THR A 134 13.55 -6.04 9.10
CA THR A 134 14.53 -4.98 8.89
C THR A 134 15.50 -5.31 7.76
N TYR A 135 15.92 -4.31 7.04
CA TYR A 135 17.02 -4.40 6.10
C TYR A 135 18.09 -3.37 6.47
N LYS A 136 19.33 -3.84 6.66
CA LYS A 136 20.44 -3.00 7.15
C LYS A 136 20.13 -2.26 8.45
N GLY A 137 19.46 -2.96 9.39
CA GLY A 137 19.11 -2.43 10.70
C GLY A 137 18.03 -1.34 10.70
N LYS A 138 17.24 -1.23 9.63
CA LYS A 138 16.19 -0.22 9.49
C LYS A 138 14.88 -0.87 9.08
N HIS A 139 13.76 -0.31 9.54
CA HIS A 139 12.45 -0.49 8.93
C HIS A 139 12.31 0.43 7.73
N TRP A 140 11.68 -0.06 6.68
CA TRP A 140 11.52 0.66 5.42
C TRP A 140 10.05 0.87 5.08
N MET A 141 9.80 1.90 4.30
CA MET A 141 8.46 2.25 3.81
C MET A 141 8.60 2.82 2.41
N THR A 142 7.81 2.34 1.46
CA THR A 142 7.58 3.08 0.23
C THR A 142 6.37 3.98 0.41
N TYR A 143 6.34 5.10 -0.30
CA TYR A 143 5.21 6.00 -0.24
C TYR A 143 4.92 6.64 -1.60
N LEU A 144 3.64 6.87 -1.86
CA LEU A 144 3.26 7.78 -2.93
C LEU A 144 3.61 9.20 -2.50
N GLY A 145 4.25 9.94 -3.38
CA GLY A 145 4.67 11.31 -3.12
C GLY A 145 4.41 12.24 -4.28
N GLY A 146 4.20 13.52 -4.01
CA GLY A 146 3.99 14.49 -5.06
C GLY A 146 3.73 15.91 -4.57
N GLU A 147 3.84 16.87 -5.49
CA GLU A 147 3.58 18.29 -5.26
C GLU A 147 2.10 18.67 -5.43
N GLY A 148 1.32 17.82 -6.09
CA GLY A 148 -0.09 18.10 -6.37
C GLY A 148 -0.91 18.15 -5.09
N THR A 149 -1.86 19.06 -5.05
CA THR A 149 -2.85 19.17 -3.97
C THR A 149 -4.11 18.38 -4.30
N GLY A 150 -4.97 18.21 -3.34
CA GLY A 150 -6.23 17.49 -3.47
C GLY A 150 -6.09 15.99 -3.24
N TYR A 151 -7.22 15.32 -3.28
CA TYR A 151 -7.29 13.86 -3.14
C TYR A 151 -6.61 13.21 -4.35
N GLU A 152 -5.68 12.30 -4.09
CA GLU A 152 -4.92 11.60 -5.14
C GLU A 152 -4.13 12.51 -6.10
N SER A 153 -3.79 13.71 -5.67
CA SER A 153 -3.01 14.64 -6.52
C SER A 153 -3.61 14.83 -7.93
N VAL A 154 -4.88 15.21 -7.98
CA VAL A 154 -5.67 15.31 -9.23
C VAL A 154 -5.07 16.20 -10.32
N ASN A 155 -4.11 17.07 -9.99
CA ASN A 155 -3.53 18.06 -10.86
C ASN A 155 -2.05 17.81 -11.22
N LYS A 156 -1.40 16.82 -10.63
CA LYS A 156 0.00 16.45 -10.90
C LYS A 156 0.24 14.96 -10.69
N PRO A 157 1.17 14.34 -11.42
CA PRO A 157 1.51 12.93 -11.21
C PRO A 157 2.09 12.68 -9.83
N LEU A 158 1.91 11.47 -9.36
CA LEU A 158 2.55 10.91 -8.18
C LEU A 158 3.75 10.05 -8.58
N TYR A 159 4.71 9.95 -7.68
CA TYR A 159 5.92 9.15 -7.79
C TYR A 159 6.09 8.27 -6.55
N ILE A 160 6.98 7.29 -6.60
CA ILE A 160 7.29 6.44 -5.46
C ILE A 160 8.52 6.98 -4.73
N GLY A 161 8.34 7.27 -3.45
CA GLY A 161 9.41 7.63 -2.52
C GLY A 161 9.83 6.46 -1.64
N LEU A 162 10.95 6.61 -0.94
CA LEU A 162 11.46 5.67 0.03
C LEU A 162 11.78 6.38 1.34
N ALA A 163 11.24 5.84 2.43
CA ALA A 163 11.48 6.32 3.79
C ALA A 163 11.97 5.20 4.69
N TRP A 164 12.60 5.53 5.81
CA TRP A 164 13.11 4.56 6.77
C TRP A 164 13.17 5.12 8.19
N THR A 165 13.22 4.20 9.15
CA THR A 165 13.54 4.51 10.55
C THR A 165 14.40 3.40 11.16
N ASP A 166 15.26 3.77 12.09
CA ASP A 166 16.01 2.87 12.98
C ASP A 166 15.47 2.91 14.42
N ARG A 167 14.37 3.64 14.64
CA ARG A 167 13.72 3.77 15.95
C ARG A 167 12.59 2.76 16.10
N PRO A 168 12.19 2.44 17.35
CA PRO A 168 11.03 1.60 17.60
C PRO A 168 9.76 2.14 16.92
N LEU A 169 8.98 1.25 16.33
CA LEU A 169 7.77 1.60 15.59
C LEU A 169 6.67 2.18 16.49
N GLY A 170 6.65 1.79 17.76
CA GLY A 170 5.69 2.29 18.76
C GLY A 170 5.91 3.74 19.20
N SER A 171 6.97 4.40 18.74
CA SER A 171 7.17 5.83 18.94
C SER A 171 6.82 6.58 17.66
N ALA A 172 5.69 7.31 17.65
CA ALA A 172 5.37 8.17 16.52
C ALA A 172 6.44 9.26 16.37
N HIS A 173 7.15 9.22 15.27
CA HIS A 173 8.18 10.20 14.91
C HIS A 173 8.28 10.25 13.39
N GLU A 174 8.75 11.37 12.87
CA GLU A 174 8.97 11.51 11.43
C GLU A 174 10.05 10.53 10.95
N TRP A 175 9.72 9.71 9.95
CA TRP A 175 10.69 8.85 9.30
C TRP A 175 11.57 9.66 8.35
N GLN A 176 12.82 9.26 8.23
CA GLN A 176 13.72 9.83 7.25
C GLN A 176 13.25 9.45 5.85
N ALA A 177 13.36 10.34 4.89
CA ALA A 177 12.95 10.07 3.51
C ALA A 177 14.01 10.57 2.54
N GLN A 178 14.11 9.92 1.37
CA GLN A 178 15.01 10.38 0.31
C GLN A 178 14.52 11.68 -0.30
N ASP A 179 15.49 12.50 -0.77
CA ASP A 179 15.21 13.81 -1.39
C ASP A 179 14.74 13.70 -2.84
N LYS A 180 14.76 12.51 -3.42
CA LYS A 180 14.28 12.22 -4.78
C LYS A 180 13.42 10.98 -4.77
N PRO A 181 12.46 10.85 -5.70
CA PRO A 181 11.71 9.62 -5.86
C PRO A 181 12.64 8.46 -6.29
N VAL A 182 12.31 7.25 -5.89
CA VAL A 182 13.01 6.02 -6.31
C VAL A 182 12.44 5.46 -7.60
N MET A 183 11.19 5.82 -7.92
CA MET A 183 10.56 5.54 -9.22
C MET A 183 9.78 6.78 -9.67
N SER A 184 9.89 7.10 -10.95
CA SER A 184 9.28 8.28 -11.57
C SER A 184 8.76 7.96 -12.96
N ILE A 185 7.69 8.63 -13.37
CA ILE A 185 7.18 8.58 -14.75
C ILE A 185 8.22 9.06 -15.79
N HIS A 186 9.28 9.75 -15.34
CA HIS A 186 10.35 10.28 -16.17
C HIS A 186 11.56 9.33 -16.26
N ASP A 187 11.52 8.20 -15.59
CA ASP A 187 12.61 7.23 -15.65
C ASP A 187 12.77 6.70 -17.09
N LYS A 188 14.01 6.44 -17.48
CA LYS A 188 14.33 6.04 -18.86
C LYS A 188 13.70 4.71 -19.25
N ASP A 189 13.53 3.83 -18.30
CA ASP A 189 12.95 2.49 -18.41
C ASP A 189 11.45 2.44 -18.10
N ALA A 190 10.86 3.59 -17.71
CA ALA A 190 9.42 3.68 -17.48
C ALA A 190 8.63 3.28 -18.72
N GLN A 191 7.78 2.29 -18.58
CA GLN A 191 6.93 1.75 -19.64
C GLN A 191 5.75 2.71 -19.92
N TRP A 192 5.09 2.54 -21.08
CA TRP A 192 4.00 3.44 -21.48
C TRP A 192 2.84 3.51 -20.48
N TRP A 193 2.57 2.42 -19.72
CA TRP A 193 1.53 2.37 -18.68
C TRP A 193 1.96 3.02 -17.35
N GLU A 194 3.24 3.32 -17.17
CA GLU A 194 3.79 3.97 -15.97
C GLU A 194 3.89 5.49 -16.13
N LYS A 195 3.66 6.02 -17.35
CA LYS A 195 3.94 7.42 -17.70
C LYS A 195 2.85 8.42 -17.30
N LEU A 196 1.76 7.99 -16.69
CA LEU A 196 0.73 8.89 -16.22
C LEU A 196 0.91 9.28 -14.75
N THR A 197 1.06 8.28 -13.90
CA THR A 197 1.27 8.42 -12.46
C THR A 197 1.72 7.09 -11.88
N GLN A 198 2.45 7.11 -10.77
CA GLN A 198 2.82 5.93 -10.00
C GLN A 198 2.19 6.06 -8.63
N TYR A 199 1.33 5.10 -8.24
CA TYR A 199 0.44 5.32 -7.13
C TYR A 199 0.80 4.55 -5.86
N LYS A 200 0.79 3.23 -5.91
CA LYS A 200 1.07 2.36 -4.74
C LYS A 200 2.16 1.36 -5.06
N SER A 201 2.94 1.04 -4.05
CA SER A 201 3.96 0.00 -4.14
C SER A 201 3.97 -0.85 -2.88
N VAL A 202 4.24 -2.14 -3.05
CA VAL A 202 4.45 -3.09 -1.96
C VAL A 202 5.80 -3.74 -2.17
N VAL A 203 6.61 -3.80 -1.12
CA VAL A 203 7.94 -4.43 -1.15
C VAL A 203 7.96 -5.58 -0.16
N TYR A 204 8.35 -6.77 -0.62
CA TYR A 204 8.47 -7.97 0.18
C TYR A 204 9.74 -8.76 -0.21
N TRP A 205 10.18 -9.65 0.65
CA TRP A 205 11.29 -10.55 0.35
C TRP A 205 10.88 -11.64 -0.62
N ASP A 206 11.68 -11.79 -1.68
CA ASP A 206 11.62 -12.96 -2.56
C ASP A 206 12.52 -14.06 -1.96
N LYS A 207 11.94 -14.93 -1.15
CA LYS A 207 12.65 -16.01 -0.46
C LYS A 207 13.29 -17.04 -1.43
N GLU A 208 12.86 -17.06 -2.69
CA GLU A 208 13.42 -17.98 -3.70
C GLU A 208 14.71 -17.45 -4.34
N LYS A 209 14.99 -16.16 -4.18
CA LYS A 209 16.14 -15.48 -4.82
C LYS A 209 17.21 -15.01 -3.85
N THR A 210 17.07 -15.32 -2.57
CA THR A 210 18.05 -14.95 -1.52
C THR A 210 18.88 -16.14 -1.07
#